data_1dffa14fc4dd09bc22e8261d5e7e8488
#
_entry.id   1dffa14fc4dd09bc22e8261d5e7e8488
#
_cell.length_a   1.000
_cell.length_b   1.000
_cell.length_c   1.000
_cell.angle_alpha   90.00
_cell.angle_beta   90.00
_cell.angle_gamma   90.00
#
_symmetry.space_group_name_H-M   'P 1'
#
loop_
_entity.id
_entity.type
_entity.pdbx_description
1 polymer ?
#
loop_
_entity_poly.entity_id
_entity_poly.type
_entity_poly.pdbx_seq_one_letter_code
_entity_poly.pdbx_strand_id
1 'polypeptide(L)'
;MNLTKRLQEFTQRNMTLEDALPTKMPVYVNSIAYLFGVATLSALVMLILTGMILAIFGPNWYHFSRTGRFFNSLHFWSAQGFFGSMVLHMLTKLLLGAWRDGRWKTWMIVVLTLGISIFGGFTGYLSATSFSSLWHAVQAKDAMNAIGIGAFFNTTNFSQVITLHVALFPFLIIVLVVIHLAFIRHESPVKPYPKEGK
;
A
#
# COMPACT_ATOMS: atom_id res chain seq x y z
N MET A 1 -0.77 26.72 -27.59
CA MET A 1 -1.88 26.29 -26.68
C MET A 1 -1.29 26.10 -25.30
N ASN A 2 -1.77 26.85 -24.30
CA ASN A 2 -1.19 26.89 -22.94
C ASN A 2 -1.33 25.56 -22.22
N LEU A 3 -0.30 25.10 -21.52
CA LEU A 3 -0.29 23.83 -20.74
C LEU A 3 -1.53 23.71 -19.83
N THR A 4 -1.92 24.84 -19.21
CA THR A 4 -3.09 24.95 -18.35
C THR A 4 -4.39 24.59 -19.07
N LYS A 5 -4.58 25.05 -20.32
CA LYS A 5 -5.75 24.70 -21.12
C LYS A 5 -5.77 23.22 -21.50
N ARG A 6 -4.62 22.62 -21.83
CA ARG A 6 -4.52 21.18 -22.13
C ARG A 6 -4.87 20.33 -20.92
N LEU A 7 -4.37 20.70 -19.74
CA LEU A 7 -4.68 20.02 -18.48
C LEU A 7 -6.17 20.18 -18.13
N GLN A 8 -6.73 21.35 -18.31
CA GLN A 8 -8.15 21.61 -18.06
C GLN A 8 -9.06 20.82 -19.02
N GLU A 9 -8.74 20.79 -20.32
CA GLU A 9 -9.47 19.99 -21.31
C GLU A 9 -9.32 18.49 -21.05
N PHE A 10 -8.13 18.02 -20.66
CA PHE A 10 -7.89 16.63 -20.27
C PHE A 10 -8.72 16.25 -19.04
N THR A 11 -8.73 17.10 -18.01
CA THR A 11 -9.49 16.87 -16.78
C THR A 11 -11.00 16.88 -17.06
N GLN A 12 -11.50 17.82 -17.82
CA GLN A 12 -12.92 17.92 -18.15
C GLN A 12 -13.43 16.79 -19.06
N ARG A 13 -12.55 16.23 -19.92
CA ARG A 13 -12.91 15.09 -20.78
C ARG A 13 -12.86 13.74 -20.05
N ASN A 14 -11.99 13.60 -19.03
CA ASN A 14 -11.71 12.30 -18.41
C ASN A 14 -12.19 12.18 -16.95
N MET A 15 -12.58 13.30 -16.33
CA MET A 15 -13.04 13.32 -14.94
C MET A 15 -14.15 14.36 -14.78
N THR A 16 -15.37 13.89 -14.67
CA THR A 16 -16.49 14.75 -14.24
C THR A 16 -16.51 14.87 -12.71
N LEU A 17 -17.13 15.93 -12.19
CA LEU A 17 -17.35 16.07 -10.73
C LEU A 17 -18.18 14.90 -10.18
N GLU A 18 -19.05 14.31 -10.99
CA GLU A 18 -19.83 13.11 -10.64
C GLU A 18 -18.95 11.85 -10.50
N ASP A 19 -17.83 11.76 -11.23
CA ASP A 19 -16.85 10.68 -11.07
C ASP A 19 -16.05 10.82 -9.78
N ALA A 20 -15.82 12.06 -9.32
CA ALA A 20 -15.10 12.33 -8.08
C ALA A 20 -16.01 12.22 -6.85
N LEU A 21 -17.27 12.66 -6.97
CA LEU A 21 -18.29 12.68 -5.91
C LEU A 21 -19.59 12.06 -6.45
N PRO A 22 -19.67 10.73 -6.58
CA PRO A 22 -20.86 10.09 -7.14
C PRO A 22 -22.06 10.34 -6.23
N THR A 23 -23.15 10.87 -6.83
CA THR A 23 -24.42 11.10 -6.15
C THR A 23 -25.21 9.81 -5.90
N LYS A 24 -24.82 8.71 -6.56
CA LYS A 24 -25.42 7.38 -6.40
C LYS A 24 -24.34 6.37 -6.05
N MET A 25 -24.53 5.62 -4.96
CA MET A 25 -23.63 4.53 -4.57
C MET A 25 -23.77 3.35 -5.54
N PRO A 26 -22.69 2.91 -6.21
CA PRO A 26 -22.72 1.73 -7.06
C PRO A 26 -23.03 0.46 -6.24
N VAL A 27 -23.75 -0.50 -6.83
CA VAL A 27 -24.13 -1.77 -6.16
C VAL A 27 -22.93 -2.57 -5.61
N TYR A 28 -21.77 -2.47 -6.24
CA TYR A 28 -20.56 -3.17 -5.79
C TYR A 28 -20.02 -2.68 -4.44
N VAL A 29 -20.42 -1.51 -3.96
CA VAL A 29 -20.04 -0.98 -2.64
C VAL A 29 -20.55 -1.88 -1.51
N ASN A 30 -21.65 -2.59 -1.71
CA ASN A 30 -22.22 -3.54 -0.75
C ASN A 30 -21.48 -4.90 -0.72
N SER A 31 -20.38 -5.04 -1.43
CA SER A 31 -19.63 -6.30 -1.43
C SER A 31 -18.58 -6.33 -0.31
N ILE A 32 -18.39 -7.50 0.31
CA ILE A 32 -17.36 -7.75 1.32
C ILE A 32 -15.95 -7.47 0.77
N ALA A 33 -15.74 -7.71 -0.52
CA ALA A 33 -14.48 -7.41 -1.19
C ALA A 33 -14.19 -5.91 -1.27
N TYR A 34 -15.23 -5.07 -1.37
CA TYR A 34 -15.08 -3.62 -1.30
C TYR A 34 -14.73 -3.17 0.11
N LEU A 35 -15.38 -3.75 1.13
CA LEU A 35 -15.08 -3.47 2.54
C LEU A 35 -13.60 -3.69 2.86
N PHE A 36 -13.01 -4.81 2.45
CA PHE A 36 -11.58 -5.06 2.65
C PHE A 36 -10.70 -4.05 1.92
N GLY A 37 -11.09 -3.60 0.73
CA GLY A 37 -10.37 -2.55 0.01
C GLY A 37 -10.38 -1.21 0.76
N VAL A 38 -11.53 -0.80 1.29
CA VAL A 38 -11.66 0.42 2.10
C VAL A 38 -10.86 0.29 3.40
N ALA A 39 -10.93 -0.87 4.08
CA ALA A 39 -10.16 -1.13 5.29
C ALA A 39 -8.64 -1.02 5.03
N THR A 40 -8.16 -1.59 3.92
CA THR A 40 -6.75 -1.48 3.51
C THR A 40 -6.34 -0.02 3.28
N LEU A 41 -7.16 0.75 2.57
CA LEU A 41 -6.87 2.16 2.31
C LEU A 41 -6.89 2.99 3.60
N SER A 42 -7.85 2.76 4.50
CA SER A 42 -7.92 3.44 5.80
C SER A 42 -6.71 3.11 6.67
N ALA A 43 -6.29 1.86 6.71
CA ALA A 43 -5.08 1.45 7.44
C ALA A 43 -3.82 2.09 6.83
N LEU A 44 -3.72 2.20 5.50
CA LEU A 44 -2.62 2.90 4.82
C LEU A 44 -2.56 4.38 5.20
N VAL A 45 -3.69 5.09 5.25
CA VAL A 45 -3.75 6.49 5.69
C VAL A 45 -3.25 6.61 7.13
N MET A 46 -3.69 5.73 8.03
CA MET A 46 -3.21 5.71 9.42
C MET A 46 -1.70 5.42 9.50
N LEU A 47 -1.17 4.52 8.68
CA LEU A 47 0.26 4.24 8.58
C LEU A 47 1.06 5.48 8.18
N ILE A 48 0.61 6.20 7.16
CA ILE A 48 1.28 7.41 6.68
C ILE A 48 1.27 8.48 7.77
N LEU A 49 0.12 8.77 8.38
CA LEU A 49 -0.01 9.81 9.40
C LEU A 49 0.84 9.50 10.64
N THR A 50 0.76 8.28 11.15
CA THR A 50 1.54 7.86 12.33
C THR A 50 3.02 7.75 12.01
N GLY A 51 3.38 7.28 10.81
CA GLY A 51 4.76 7.20 10.33
C GLY A 51 5.41 8.58 10.19
N MET A 52 4.69 9.57 9.68
CA MET A 52 5.19 10.96 9.61
C MET A 52 5.48 11.52 11.01
N ILE A 53 4.59 11.28 11.97
CA ILE A 53 4.81 11.71 13.36
C ILE A 53 6.07 11.04 13.93
N LEU A 54 6.20 9.73 13.78
CA LEU A 54 7.39 9.00 14.25
C LEU A 54 8.68 9.47 13.56
N ALA A 55 8.63 9.79 12.27
CA ALA A 55 9.79 10.28 11.52
C ALA A 55 10.22 11.68 11.98
N ILE A 56 9.26 12.58 12.29
CA ILE A 56 9.54 13.94 12.78
C ILE A 56 10.28 13.91 14.13
N PHE A 57 9.83 13.06 15.05
CA PHE A 57 10.43 12.95 16.38
C PHE A 57 11.63 12.01 16.46
N GLY A 58 11.88 11.26 15.39
CA GLY A 58 13.02 10.35 15.25
C GLY A 58 12.80 8.94 15.82
N PRO A 59 13.63 7.98 15.39
CA PRO A 59 13.42 6.55 15.62
C PRO A 59 13.54 6.12 17.10
N ASN A 60 14.18 6.93 17.93
CA ASN A 60 14.35 6.60 19.35
C ASN A 60 13.27 7.20 20.26
N TRP A 61 12.40 8.06 19.75
CA TRP A 61 11.42 8.82 20.55
C TRP A 61 10.50 7.90 21.38
N TYR A 62 10.05 6.78 20.82
CA TYR A 62 9.14 5.88 21.53
C TYR A 62 9.80 5.08 22.65
N HIS A 63 11.13 5.03 22.75
CA HIS A 63 11.80 4.35 23.85
C HIS A 63 11.67 5.10 25.19
N PHE A 64 11.60 6.41 25.16
CA PHE A 64 11.55 7.25 26.38
C PHE A 64 10.29 8.09 26.54
N SER A 65 9.45 8.23 25.52
CA SER A 65 8.22 9.02 25.55
C SER A 65 6.97 8.13 25.61
N ARG A 66 6.04 8.42 26.51
CA ARG A 66 4.73 7.74 26.55
C ARG A 66 3.92 7.99 25.30
N THR A 67 3.90 9.24 24.80
CA THR A 67 3.26 9.62 23.55
C THR A 67 3.92 8.93 22.36
N GLY A 68 5.26 8.84 22.36
CA GLY A 68 6.00 8.09 21.35
C GLY A 68 5.59 6.61 21.30
N ARG A 69 5.45 5.97 22.47
CA ARG A 69 4.97 4.57 22.55
C ARG A 69 3.56 4.40 22.01
N PHE A 70 2.67 5.36 22.28
CA PHE A 70 1.31 5.34 21.73
C PHE A 70 1.33 5.38 20.19
N PHE A 71 2.05 6.34 19.59
CA PHE A 71 2.13 6.43 18.12
C PHE A 71 2.85 5.25 17.49
N ASN A 72 3.88 4.72 18.12
CA ASN A 72 4.56 3.50 17.65
C ASN A 72 3.62 2.29 17.68
N SER A 73 2.85 2.11 18.75
CA SER A 73 1.84 1.05 18.87
C SER A 73 0.74 1.21 17.80
N LEU A 74 0.25 2.42 17.61
CA LEU A 74 -0.77 2.71 16.61
C LEU A 74 -0.25 2.43 15.19
N HIS A 75 0.99 2.81 14.88
CA HIS A 75 1.65 2.50 13.61
C HIS A 75 1.78 0.99 13.39
N PHE A 76 2.26 0.28 14.40
CA PHE A 76 2.41 -1.18 14.36
C PHE A 76 1.07 -1.90 14.10
N TRP A 77 0.01 -1.56 14.85
CA TRP A 77 -1.30 -2.18 14.68
C TRP A 77 -1.97 -1.79 13.36
N SER A 78 -1.72 -0.57 12.88
CA SER A 78 -2.15 -0.16 11.54
C SER A 78 -1.46 -0.97 10.46
N ALA A 79 -0.18 -1.36 10.64
CA ALA A 79 0.52 -2.24 9.72
C ALA A 79 -0.10 -3.66 9.70
N GLN A 80 -0.45 -4.22 10.87
CA GLN A 80 -1.15 -5.51 10.92
C GLN A 80 -2.51 -5.44 10.21
N GLY A 81 -3.29 -4.38 10.47
CA GLY A 81 -4.57 -4.12 9.80
C GLY A 81 -4.42 -3.96 8.29
N PHE A 82 -3.39 -3.23 7.84
CA PHE A 82 -3.09 -3.02 6.43
C PHE A 82 -2.78 -4.35 5.71
N PHE A 83 -1.85 -5.15 6.24
CA PHE A 83 -1.50 -6.43 5.62
C PHE A 83 -2.65 -7.42 5.66
N GLY A 84 -3.33 -7.57 6.80
CA GLY A 84 -4.45 -8.47 6.95
C GLY A 84 -5.60 -8.15 5.98
N SER A 85 -6.02 -6.89 5.93
CA SER A 85 -7.10 -6.45 5.02
C SER A 85 -6.67 -6.52 3.55
N MET A 86 -5.41 -6.22 3.22
CA MET A 86 -4.87 -6.32 1.86
C MET A 86 -4.89 -7.76 1.35
N VAL A 87 -4.44 -8.73 2.16
CA VAL A 87 -4.47 -10.16 1.79
C VAL A 87 -5.92 -10.62 1.59
N LEU A 88 -6.83 -10.26 2.50
CA LEU A 88 -8.25 -10.59 2.38
C LEU A 88 -8.88 -9.92 1.14
N HIS A 89 -8.52 -8.67 0.84
CA HIS A 89 -8.96 -7.98 -0.36
C HIS A 89 -8.51 -8.71 -1.63
N MET A 90 -7.23 -9.04 -1.71
CA MET A 90 -6.68 -9.77 -2.87
C MET A 90 -7.34 -11.14 -3.03
N LEU A 91 -7.46 -11.91 -1.94
CA LEU A 91 -8.06 -13.24 -1.96
C LEU A 91 -9.53 -13.18 -2.41
N THR A 92 -10.33 -12.28 -1.84
CA THR A 92 -11.73 -12.11 -2.25
C THR A 92 -11.86 -11.70 -3.72
N LYS A 93 -11.00 -10.80 -4.21
CA LYS A 93 -10.98 -10.41 -5.63
C LYS A 93 -10.53 -11.54 -6.55
N LEU A 94 -9.57 -12.37 -6.12
CA LEU A 94 -9.14 -13.56 -6.85
C LEU A 94 -10.30 -14.55 -7.00
N LEU A 95 -10.97 -14.89 -5.89
CA LEU A 95 -12.11 -15.82 -5.87
C LEU A 95 -13.31 -15.31 -6.68
N LEU A 96 -13.52 -13.99 -6.72
CA LEU A 96 -14.54 -13.36 -7.55
C LEU A 96 -14.14 -13.24 -9.04
N GLY A 97 -12.97 -13.76 -9.43
CA GLY A 97 -12.49 -13.74 -10.81
C GLY A 97 -12.26 -12.33 -11.35
N ALA A 98 -11.83 -11.40 -10.51
CA ALA A 98 -11.59 -10.00 -10.90
C ALA A 98 -10.42 -9.81 -11.88
N TRP A 99 -9.67 -10.87 -12.16
CA TRP A 99 -8.58 -10.92 -13.14
C TRP A 99 -9.06 -11.15 -14.58
N ARG A 100 -10.33 -11.53 -14.78
CA ARG A 100 -10.93 -11.80 -16.09
C ARG A 100 -11.08 -10.53 -16.94
N ASP A 101 -11.52 -10.70 -18.17
CA ASP A 101 -11.90 -9.64 -19.11
C ASP A 101 -10.76 -8.63 -19.39
N GLY A 102 -9.53 -9.13 -19.54
CA GLY A 102 -8.39 -8.29 -19.91
C GLY A 102 -7.75 -7.47 -18.80
N ARG A 103 -8.14 -7.68 -17.53
CA ARG A 103 -7.68 -6.90 -16.36
C ARG A 103 -6.32 -7.30 -15.83
N TRP A 104 -5.48 -7.92 -16.64
CA TRP A 104 -4.14 -8.36 -16.22
C TRP A 104 -3.25 -7.21 -15.73
N LYS A 105 -3.42 -5.99 -16.31
CA LYS A 105 -2.66 -4.80 -15.87
C LYS A 105 -2.96 -4.43 -14.42
N THR A 106 -4.24 -4.41 -14.06
CA THR A 106 -4.69 -4.16 -12.67
C THR A 106 -4.13 -5.20 -11.73
N TRP A 107 -4.09 -6.48 -12.14
CA TRP A 107 -3.50 -7.55 -11.33
C TRP A 107 -1.98 -7.41 -11.17
N MET A 108 -1.25 -7.06 -12.23
CA MET A 108 0.20 -6.82 -12.14
C MET A 108 0.52 -5.71 -11.14
N ILE A 109 -0.25 -4.60 -11.15
CA ILE A 109 -0.07 -3.50 -10.20
C ILE A 109 -0.34 -3.95 -8.76
N VAL A 110 -1.40 -4.74 -8.54
CA VAL A 110 -1.73 -5.23 -7.19
C VAL A 110 -0.65 -6.16 -6.65
N VAL A 111 -0.15 -7.09 -7.46
CA VAL A 111 0.94 -7.99 -7.08
C VAL A 111 2.24 -7.21 -6.79
N LEU A 112 2.56 -6.23 -7.63
CA LEU A 112 3.69 -5.34 -7.40
C LEU A 112 3.54 -4.53 -6.11
N THR A 113 2.34 -4.00 -5.85
CA THR A 113 2.04 -3.26 -4.62
C THR A 113 2.21 -4.14 -3.39
N LEU A 114 1.74 -5.40 -3.43
CA LEU A 114 1.95 -6.35 -2.34
C LEU A 114 3.45 -6.60 -2.10
N GLY A 115 4.22 -6.86 -3.16
CA GLY A 115 5.67 -7.08 -3.05
C GLY A 115 6.39 -5.89 -2.42
N ILE A 116 6.12 -4.66 -2.91
CA ILE A 116 6.71 -3.43 -2.37
C ILE A 116 6.25 -3.18 -0.92
N SER A 117 4.99 -3.49 -0.59
CA SER A 117 4.48 -3.37 0.78
C SER A 117 5.18 -4.34 1.74
N ILE A 118 5.48 -5.57 1.31
CA ILE A 118 6.24 -6.53 2.12
C ILE A 118 7.64 -5.98 2.43
N PHE A 119 8.35 -5.43 1.44
CA PHE A 119 9.64 -4.77 1.67
C PHE A 119 9.51 -3.53 2.56
N GLY A 120 8.46 -2.74 2.39
CA GLY A 120 8.15 -1.62 3.28
C GLY A 120 7.94 -2.07 4.72
N GLY A 121 7.15 -3.11 4.96
CA GLY A 121 6.94 -3.69 6.29
C GLY A 121 8.22 -4.28 6.88
N PHE A 122 9.01 -4.97 6.07
CA PHE A 122 10.30 -5.53 6.48
C PHE A 122 11.28 -4.45 6.93
N THR A 123 11.46 -3.39 6.15
CA THR A 123 12.34 -2.27 6.54
C THR A 123 11.83 -1.54 7.77
N GLY A 124 10.50 -1.42 7.95
CA GLY A 124 9.89 -0.90 9.17
C GLY A 124 10.19 -1.76 10.40
N TYR A 125 10.09 -3.07 10.26
CA TYR A 125 10.48 -4.00 11.31
C TYR A 125 11.97 -3.87 11.69
N LEU A 126 12.86 -3.79 10.71
CA LEU A 126 14.30 -3.59 10.96
C LEU A 126 14.61 -2.24 11.63
N SER A 127 13.79 -1.22 11.39
CA SER A 127 13.93 0.12 12.00
C SER A 127 13.60 0.17 13.48
N ALA A 128 12.96 -0.87 14.03
CA ALA A 128 12.54 -0.91 15.44
C ALA A 128 13.71 -1.01 16.45
N THR A 129 14.94 -1.25 16.00
CA THR A 129 16.17 -1.32 16.81
C THR A 129 16.09 -2.22 18.06
N SER A 130 15.14 -3.17 18.06
CA SER A 130 15.03 -4.21 19.08
C SER A 130 16.07 -5.31 18.87
N PHE A 131 16.36 -6.11 19.90
CA PHE A 131 17.24 -7.26 19.76
C PHE A 131 16.81 -8.17 18.60
N SER A 132 15.53 -8.46 18.50
CA SER A 132 14.96 -9.30 17.44
C SER A 132 15.15 -8.68 16.04
N SER A 133 14.92 -7.38 15.88
CA SER A 133 15.10 -6.72 14.58
C SER A 133 16.57 -6.65 14.16
N LEU A 134 17.50 -6.43 15.10
CA LEU A 134 18.93 -6.45 14.83
C LEU A 134 19.42 -7.84 14.45
N TRP A 135 18.94 -8.88 15.13
CA TRP A 135 19.24 -10.27 14.78
C TRP A 135 18.78 -10.58 13.34
N HIS A 136 17.53 -10.24 13.00
CA HIS A 136 17.02 -10.46 11.64
C HIS A 136 17.73 -9.60 10.60
N ALA A 137 18.22 -8.41 10.96
CA ALA A 137 18.99 -7.57 10.03
C ALA A 137 20.29 -8.26 9.61
N VAL A 138 21.00 -8.94 10.54
CA VAL A 138 22.21 -9.71 10.23
C VAL A 138 21.89 -10.90 9.32
N GLN A 139 20.86 -11.69 9.66
CA GLN A 139 20.45 -12.84 8.83
C GLN A 139 20.02 -12.38 7.42
N ALA A 140 19.26 -11.29 7.35
CA ALA A 140 18.84 -10.73 6.08
C ALA A 140 20.01 -10.20 5.25
N LYS A 141 21.06 -9.64 5.87
CA LYS A 141 22.28 -9.24 5.17
C LYS A 141 22.93 -10.42 4.45
N ASP A 142 23.03 -11.56 5.13
CA ASP A 142 23.62 -12.76 4.52
C ASP A 142 22.75 -13.27 3.35
N ALA A 143 21.42 -13.26 3.50
CA ALA A 143 20.51 -13.60 2.42
C ALA A 143 20.62 -12.64 1.22
N MET A 144 20.69 -11.33 1.48
CA MET A 144 20.87 -10.32 0.41
C MET A 144 22.19 -10.49 -0.33
N ASN A 145 23.26 -10.82 0.38
CA ASN A 145 24.57 -11.13 -0.22
C ASN A 145 24.49 -12.40 -1.09
N ALA A 146 23.83 -13.45 -0.60
CA ALA A 146 23.69 -14.70 -1.33
C ALA A 146 22.94 -14.56 -2.66
N ILE A 147 21.95 -13.66 -2.75
CA ILE A 147 21.19 -13.36 -3.98
C ILE A 147 21.78 -12.23 -4.82
N GLY A 148 22.95 -11.69 -4.42
CA GLY A 148 23.71 -10.70 -5.20
C GLY A 148 23.24 -9.24 -5.06
N ILE A 149 22.23 -8.94 -4.23
CA ILE A 149 21.74 -7.56 -4.03
C ILE A 149 22.37 -6.88 -2.81
N GLY A 150 23.18 -7.59 -2.02
CA GLY A 150 23.83 -7.06 -0.82
C GLY A 150 24.81 -5.91 -1.08
N ALA A 151 25.30 -5.75 -2.32
CA ALA A 151 26.10 -4.59 -2.72
C ALA A 151 25.28 -3.27 -2.75
N PHE A 152 23.98 -3.37 -2.99
CA PHE A 152 23.07 -2.22 -3.12
C PHE A 152 22.22 -2.00 -1.88
N PHE A 153 21.89 -3.09 -1.16
CA PHE A 153 21.02 -3.04 0.01
C PHE A 153 21.66 -3.75 1.20
N ASN A 154 22.07 -2.97 2.20
CA ASN A 154 22.65 -3.46 3.43
C ASN A 154 21.67 -3.32 4.60
N THR A 155 21.04 -4.41 5.00
CA THR A 155 20.04 -4.47 6.08
C THR A 155 20.57 -4.09 7.45
N THR A 156 21.90 -4.11 7.68
CA THR A 156 22.54 -3.66 8.92
C THR A 156 22.90 -2.16 8.89
N ASN A 157 22.75 -1.49 7.75
CA ASN A 157 22.90 -0.04 7.65
C ASN A 157 21.59 0.64 8.03
N PHE A 158 21.47 1.07 9.28
CA PHE A 158 20.27 1.69 9.82
C PHE A 158 19.81 2.91 9.00
N SER A 159 20.73 3.78 8.59
CA SER A 159 20.39 4.97 7.80
C SER A 159 19.78 4.61 6.45
N GLN A 160 20.29 3.58 5.79
CA GLN A 160 19.72 3.09 4.53
C GLN A 160 18.33 2.47 4.77
N VAL A 161 18.18 1.62 5.79
CA VAL A 161 16.92 0.96 6.12
C VAL A 161 15.82 1.97 6.44
N ILE A 162 16.11 2.96 7.32
CA ILE A 162 15.12 3.96 7.72
C ILE A 162 14.74 4.88 6.55
N THR A 163 15.70 5.28 5.71
CA THR A 163 15.43 6.12 4.53
C THR A 163 14.53 5.40 3.54
N LEU A 164 14.76 4.12 3.27
CA LEU A 164 13.90 3.32 2.40
C LEU A 164 12.49 3.21 2.98
N HIS A 165 12.38 2.99 4.30
CA HIS A 165 11.10 2.84 4.98
C HIS A 165 10.28 4.13 4.99
N VAL A 166 10.88 5.27 5.32
CA VAL A 166 10.13 6.52 5.50
C VAL A 166 9.91 7.29 4.20
N ALA A 167 10.72 7.07 3.16
CA ALA A 167 10.65 7.83 1.93
C ALA A 167 10.29 6.95 0.72
N LEU A 168 11.14 5.99 0.35
CA LEU A 168 11.00 5.27 -0.92
C LEU A 168 9.74 4.39 -0.94
N PHE A 169 9.58 3.48 0.03
CA PHE A 169 8.47 2.54 0.01
C PHE A 169 7.11 3.21 0.16
N PRO A 170 6.87 4.16 1.08
CA PRO A 170 5.61 4.88 1.13
C PRO A 170 5.30 5.63 -0.17
N PHE A 171 6.29 6.28 -0.77
CA PHE A 171 6.12 6.95 -2.06
C PHE A 171 5.67 5.98 -3.16
N LEU A 172 6.36 4.85 -3.31
CA LEU A 172 6.03 3.84 -4.33
C LEU A 172 4.64 3.24 -4.07
N ILE A 173 4.30 2.93 -2.82
CA ILE A 173 2.98 2.40 -2.46
C ILE A 173 1.88 3.40 -2.81
N ILE A 174 2.04 4.68 -2.46
CA ILE A 174 1.06 5.73 -2.78
C ILE A 174 0.86 5.83 -4.30
N VAL A 175 1.94 5.89 -5.07
CA VAL A 175 1.89 5.96 -6.54
C VAL A 175 1.14 4.75 -7.11
N LEU A 176 1.48 3.55 -6.67
CA LEU A 176 0.83 2.33 -7.16
C LEU A 176 -0.64 2.24 -6.75
N VAL A 177 -0.99 2.67 -5.55
CA VAL A 177 -2.39 2.74 -5.09
C VAL A 177 -3.19 3.74 -5.92
N VAL A 178 -2.63 4.91 -6.23
CA VAL A 178 -3.29 5.90 -7.11
C VAL A 178 -3.52 5.31 -8.51
N ILE A 179 -2.52 4.64 -9.10
CA ILE A 179 -2.65 3.98 -10.40
C ILE A 179 -3.70 2.86 -10.33
N HIS A 180 -3.67 2.05 -9.25
CA HIS A 180 -4.66 0.98 -9.03
C HIS A 180 -6.09 1.53 -8.98
N LEU A 181 -6.33 2.60 -8.22
CA LEU A 181 -7.63 3.25 -8.15
C LEU A 181 -8.09 3.83 -9.50
N ALA A 182 -7.16 4.39 -10.29
CA ALA A 182 -7.45 4.89 -11.62
C ALA A 182 -7.89 3.74 -12.56
N PHE A 183 -7.20 2.59 -12.54
CA PHE A 183 -7.61 1.43 -13.33
C PHE A 183 -8.95 0.85 -12.88
N ILE A 184 -9.20 0.75 -11.58
CA ILE A 184 -10.50 0.28 -11.08
C ILE A 184 -11.62 1.17 -11.59
N ARG A 185 -11.45 2.48 -11.59
CA ARG A 185 -12.47 3.41 -12.11
C ARG A 185 -12.70 3.25 -13.60
N HIS A 186 -11.64 3.08 -14.36
CA HIS A 186 -11.71 2.90 -15.81
C HIS A 186 -12.31 1.53 -16.20
N GLU A 187 -12.00 0.47 -15.47
CA GLU A 187 -12.37 -0.92 -15.81
C GLU A 187 -13.61 -1.44 -15.07
N SER A 188 -14.23 -0.63 -14.22
CA SER A 188 -15.33 -1.01 -13.32
C SER A 188 -16.66 -1.27 -14.04
N PRO A 189 -17.57 -2.08 -13.44
CA PRO A 189 -17.37 -3.11 -12.40
C PRO A 189 -17.05 -4.48 -13.00
N VAL A 190 -16.52 -5.40 -12.17
CA VAL A 190 -16.39 -6.83 -12.57
C VAL A 190 -17.77 -7.41 -12.83
N LYS A 191 -17.99 -7.91 -14.04
CA LYS A 191 -19.27 -8.56 -14.40
C LYS A 191 -19.43 -9.86 -13.60
N PRO A 192 -20.64 -10.16 -13.10
CA PRO A 192 -20.91 -11.45 -12.44
C PRO A 192 -20.65 -12.61 -13.41
N TYR A 193 -20.41 -13.80 -12.89
CA TYR A 193 -20.34 -14.99 -13.71
C TYR A 193 -21.66 -15.17 -14.49
N PRO A 194 -21.61 -15.56 -15.77
CA PRO A 194 -22.81 -15.92 -16.50
C PRO A 194 -23.50 -17.05 -15.72
N LYS A 195 -24.77 -16.88 -15.40
CA LYS A 195 -25.56 -17.98 -14.87
C LYS A 195 -25.77 -18.96 -16.01
N GLU A 196 -25.24 -20.19 -15.87
CA GLU A 196 -25.55 -21.25 -16.81
C GLU A 196 -27.06 -21.50 -16.78
N GLY A 197 -27.71 -21.39 -17.90
CA GLY A 197 -29.09 -21.84 -18.13
C GLY A 197 -30.19 -20.95 -17.53
N LYS A 198 -30.37 -19.75 -18.05
CA LYS A 198 -31.71 -19.12 -18.19
C LYS A 198 -31.79 -18.39 -19.52
#